data_391a8484e13ee00f002399225d8ed54e
#
_entry.id   391a8484e13ee00f002399225d8ed54e
#
_cell.length_a   1.000
_cell.length_b   1.000
_cell.length_c   1.000
_cell.angle_alpha   90.00
_cell.angle_beta   90.00
_cell.angle_gamma   90.00
#
_symmetry.space_group_name_H-M   'P 1'
#
loop_
_entity.id
_entity.type
_entity.pdbx_description
1 polymer ?
#
loop_
_entity_poly.entity_id
_entity_poly.type
_entity_poly.pdbx_seq_one_letter_code
_entity_poly.pdbx_strand_id
1 'polypeptide(L)'
;MSDVNPYQSLRTQIDAAAEYIDVSEGQLERLKTPERILETNLSVEMDDGSVEVFRAYRSQFNGDRGPYKGGIRYHPQVDRDEVKALSGWMVYKTATGDIPLGGGKGGIVIDPSNYSESELERVTRSFAKELTPLIGADRDVPAPDVNTGQREMNWIKDTYETLENTTEPGVITGKDLASGGSEGRVEATGRSTVVAAREAFEYLDKDLEGATVAVQGYGNAGWIAAKLIYEMGANVVAVSDSSGAVYNQTSFDPVAVKDYKRETGSVVGYPGAEDELTNEELLTLDVDLLIPAALENAIDESLAHDISADVVSEAANGPITPAADDVLSDRETLVIPDILANAGGVIVSYFEWVQNRQRFYWSEERVNEELDSIIVEQFGNLVDAYEDRKLPSLRTAAYVVALQRVMNAGEQSGTWP
;
A
#
# COMPACT_ATOMS: atom_id res chain seq x y z
N MET A 1 19.56 3.84 -14.15
CA MET A 1 18.86 3.18 -13.03
C MET A 1 19.33 1.75 -13.03
N SER A 2 19.95 1.27 -11.96
CA SER A 2 20.30 -0.16 -11.83
C SER A 2 19.00 -0.96 -11.77
N ASP A 3 18.82 -1.90 -12.70
CA ASP A 3 17.71 -2.88 -12.66
C ASP A 3 17.85 -3.78 -11.42
N VAL A 4 17.51 -3.25 -10.25
CA VAL A 4 17.48 -4.08 -9.05
C VAL A 4 16.23 -4.94 -9.12
N ASN A 5 16.40 -6.26 -9.16
CA ASN A 5 15.29 -7.20 -9.19
C ASN A 5 14.45 -7.05 -7.90
N PRO A 6 13.14 -6.72 -7.99
CA PRO A 6 12.30 -6.44 -6.83
C PRO A 6 12.20 -7.62 -5.86
N TYR A 7 12.24 -8.85 -6.36
CA TYR A 7 12.24 -10.04 -5.52
C TYR A 7 13.54 -10.19 -4.71
N GLN A 8 14.67 -9.79 -5.28
CA GLN A 8 15.92 -9.74 -4.54
C GLN A 8 15.91 -8.66 -3.46
N SER A 9 15.31 -7.50 -3.73
CA SER A 9 15.13 -6.44 -2.74
C SER A 9 14.32 -6.91 -1.53
N LEU A 10 13.18 -7.58 -1.77
CA LEU A 10 12.39 -8.19 -0.70
C LEU A 10 13.23 -9.16 0.14
N ARG A 11 13.99 -10.07 -0.50
CA ARG A 11 14.84 -11.04 0.20
C ARG A 11 15.87 -10.35 1.08
N THR A 12 16.49 -9.29 0.59
CA THR A 12 17.48 -8.49 1.35
C THR A 12 16.84 -7.83 2.57
N GLN A 13 15.63 -7.28 2.45
CA GLN A 13 14.90 -6.69 3.58
C GLN A 13 14.58 -7.74 4.65
N ILE A 14 14.18 -8.94 4.24
CA ILE A 14 13.92 -10.05 5.17
C ILE A 14 15.21 -10.49 5.85
N ASP A 15 16.32 -10.62 5.11
CA ASP A 15 17.61 -10.99 5.67
C ASP A 15 18.09 -9.99 6.74
N ALA A 16 17.97 -8.69 6.45
CA ALA A 16 18.34 -7.64 7.40
C ALA A 16 17.52 -7.70 8.70
N ALA A 17 16.20 -7.90 8.59
CA ALA A 17 15.34 -8.01 9.78
C ALA A 17 15.56 -9.33 10.54
N ALA A 18 15.93 -10.41 9.84
CA ALA A 18 16.20 -11.71 10.45
C ALA A 18 17.43 -11.72 11.39
N GLU A 19 18.34 -10.75 11.25
CA GLU A 19 19.48 -10.60 12.18
C GLU A 19 19.05 -10.30 13.62
N TYR A 20 17.82 -9.80 13.81
CA TYR A 20 17.28 -9.40 15.13
C TYR A 20 16.29 -10.41 15.73
N ILE A 21 16.12 -11.58 15.09
CA ILE A 21 15.19 -12.63 15.57
C ILE A 21 15.89 -14.00 15.58
N ASP A 22 15.42 -14.88 16.46
CA ASP A 22 15.87 -16.28 16.44
C ASP A 22 15.10 -17.04 15.34
N VAL A 23 15.79 -17.33 14.25
CA VAL A 23 15.22 -18.00 13.07
C VAL A 23 16.21 -18.97 12.49
N SER A 24 15.78 -20.21 12.24
CA SER A 24 16.61 -21.21 11.56
C SER A 24 16.73 -20.90 10.05
N GLU A 25 17.78 -21.41 9.40
CA GLU A 25 17.98 -21.25 7.96
C GLU A 25 16.76 -21.74 7.14
N GLY A 26 16.15 -22.87 7.54
CA GLY A 26 14.99 -23.42 6.88
C GLY A 26 13.74 -22.53 7.02
N GLN A 27 13.52 -21.98 8.20
CA GLN A 27 12.43 -21.02 8.43
C GLN A 27 12.65 -19.73 7.63
N LEU A 28 13.88 -19.21 7.63
CA LEU A 28 14.24 -18.02 6.88
C LEU A 28 14.00 -18.19 5.36
N GLU A 29 14.38 -19.33 4.80
CA GLU A 29 14.15 -19.60 3.38
C GLU A 29 12.64 -19.72 3.07
N ARG A 30 11.83 -20.29 3.96
CA ARG A 30 10.37 -20.32 3.83
C ARG A 30 9.78 -18.90 3.83
N LEU A 31 10.23 -18.01 4.71
CA LEU A 31 9.81 -16.61 4.74
C LEU A 31 10.12 -15.85 3.45
N LYS A 32 11.12 -16.28 2.69
CA LYS A 32 11.57 -15.67 1.44
C LYS A 32 10.96 -16.27 0.18
N THR A 33 10.20 -17.38 0.30
CA THR A 33 9.80 -18.19 -0.87
C THR A 33 8.28 -18.28 -0.94
N PRO A 34 7.66 -17.94 -2.09
CA PRO A 34 6.23 -18.10 -2.27
C PRO A 34 5.82 -19.58 -2.26
N GLU A 35 4.70 -19.88 -1.61
CA GLU A 35 4.15 -21.24 -1.54
C GLU A 35 3.64 -21.72 -2.89
N ARG A 36 3.13 -20.81 -3.73
CA ARG A 36 2.57 -21.15 -5.04
C ARG A 36 2.62 -19.99 -6.00
N ILE A 37 2.87 -20.27 -7.27
CA ILE A 37 2.72 -19.34 -8.39
C ILE A 37 1.93 -20.02 -9.50
N LEU A 38 0.83 -19.39 -9.90
CA LEU A 38 0.16 -19.66 -11.17
C LEU A 38 0.80 -18.78 -12.25
N GLU A 39 1.19 -19.39 -13.37
CA GLU A 39 1.52 -18.70 -14.62
C GLU A 39 0.64 -19.32 -15.72
N THR A 40 -0.08 -18.50 -16.46
CA THR A 40 -1.02 -18.96 -17.49
C THR A 40 -1.03 -18.02 -18.70
N ASN A 41 -1.54 -18.52 -19.82
CA ASN A 41 -1.74 -17.75 -21.05
C ASN A 41 -3.23 -17.70 -21.36
N LEU A 42 -3.76 -16.49 -21.49
CA LEU A 42 -5.17 -16.21 -21.76
C LEU A 42 -5.36 -15.98 -23.26
N SER A 43 -6.04 -16.88 -23.95
CA SER A 43 -6.41 -16.70 -25.36
C SER A 43 -7.78 -16.01 -25.43
N VAL A 44 -7.81 -14.79 -25.97
CA VAL A 44 -9.01 -13.93 -25.95
C VAL A 44 -9.31 -13.42 -27.35
N GLU A 45 -10.59 -13.52 -27.78
CA GLU A 45 -11.07 -12.93 -29.02
C GLU A 45 -11.22 -11.41 -28.88
N MET A 46 -10.63 -10.66 -29.81
CA MET A 46 -10.68 -9.21 -29.89
C MET A 46 -11.92 -8.71 -30.63
N ASP A 47 -12.16 -7.42 -30.61
CA ASP A 47 -13.34 -6.81 -31.25
C ASP A 47 -13.31 -6.97 -32.78
N ASP A 48 -12.14 -7.11 -33.39
CA ASP A 48 -11.96 -7.35 -34.84
C ASP A 48 -12.05 -8.84 -35.25
N GLY A 49 -12.27 -9.74 -34.26
CA GLY A 49 -12.33 -11.19 -34.47
C GLY A 49 -10.96 -11.91 -34.47
N SER A 50 -9.87 -11.17 -34.26
CA SER A 50 -8.55 -11.80 -34.04
C SER A 50 -8.49 -12.44 -32.64
N VAL A 51 -7.48 -13.29 -32.42
CA VAL A 51 -7.20 -13.87 -31.10
C VAL A 51 -5.85 -13.39 -30.62
N GLU A 52 -5.83 -12.76 -29.45
CA GLU A 52 -4.61 -12.39 -28.75
C GLU A 52 -4.36 -13.28 -27.53
N VAL A 53 -3.07 -13.40 -27.17
CA VAL A 53 -2.65 -14.22 -26.03
C VAL A 53 -1.93 -13.36 -25.01
N PHE A 54 -2.52 -13.26 -23.80
CA PHE A 54 -1.99 -12.49 -22.68
C PHE A 54 -1.38 -13.41 -21.64
N ARG A 55 -0.17 -13.12 -21.19
CA ARG A 55 0.43 -13.81 -20.04
C ARG A 55 -0.12 -13.23 -18.75
N ALA A 56 -0.44 -14.10 -17.82
CA ALA A 56 -0.99 -13.71 -16.52
C ALA A 56 -0.37 -14.52 -15.38
N TYR A 57 -0.33 -13.92 -14.19
CA TYR A 57 0.29 -14.47 -13.00
C TYR A 57 -0.58 -14.31 -11.76
N ARG A 58 -0.51 -15.28 -10.83
CA ARG A 58 -0.97 -15.14 -9.45
C ARG A 58 0.05 -15.81 -8.53
N SER A 59 0.66 -15.03 -7.63
CA SER A 59 1.53 -15.52 -6.56
C SER A 59 0.77 -15.55 -5.25
N GLN A 60 0.84 -16.69 -4.55
CA GLN A 60 0.38 -16.93 -3.19
C GLN A 60 1.65 -17.15 -2.35
N PHE A 61 2.02 -16.14 -1.54
CA PHE A 61 3.35 -16.12 -0.94
C PHE A 61 3.41 -16.91 0.36
N ASN A 62 2.59 -16.55 1.34
CA ASN A 62 2.47 -17.25 2.62
C ASN A 62 1.05 -17.09 3.15
N GLY A 63 0.43 -18.19 3.52
CA GLY A 63 -0.94 -18.27 4.03
C GLY A 63 -1.05 -18.66 5.51
N ASP A 64 0.04 -18.71 6.27
CA ASP A 64 0.04 -19.16 7.67
C ASP A 64 -0.88 -18.31 8.57
N ARG A 65 -1.06 -17.01 8.24
CA ARG A 65 -1.93 -16.09 8.99
C ARG A 65 -3.38 -16.05 8.50
N GLY A 66 -3.70 -16.65 7.37
CA GLY A 66 -5.06 -16.66 6.79
C GLY A 66 -5.08 -16.62 5.27
N PRO A 67 -6.23 -16.32 4.66
CA PRO A 67 -6.35 -16.25 3.20
C PRO A 67 -5.32 -15.32 2.58
N TYR A 68 -4.77 -15.72 1.43
CA TYR A 68 -3.89 -14.83 0.68
C TYR A 68 -4.63 -13.56 0.27
N LYS A 69 -3.97 -12.40 0.34
CA LYS A 69 -4.58 -11.11 0.05
C LYS A 69 -3.66 -10.24 -0.80
N GLY A 70 -4.20 -9.66 -1.86
CA GLY A 70 -3.46 -8.66 -2.65
C GLY A 70 -4.04 -8.42 -4.03
N GLY A 71 -3.62 -7.32 -4.64
CA GLY A 71 -4.16 -6.78 -5.88
C GLY A 71 -3.86 -7.59 -7.13
N ILE A 72 -4.59 -7.27 -8.20
CA ILE A 72 -4.34 -7.71 -9.57
C ILE A 72 -3.97 -6.47 -10.38
N ARG A 73 -2.79 -6.47 -11.00
CA ARG A 73 -2.21 -5.36 -11.76
C ARG A 73 -2.32 -5.61 -13.26
N TYR A 74 -2.68 -4.57 -14.04
CA TYR A 74 -2.58 -4.59 -15.49
C TYR A 74 -1.45 -3.66 -15.90
N HIS A 75 -0.33 -4.24 -16.36
CA HIS A 75 0.82 -3.45 -16.78
C HIS A 75 1.70 -4.26 -17.75
N PRO A 76 2.29 -3.64 -18.78
CA PRO A 76 3.11 -4.36 -19.76
C PRO A 76 4.41 -4.94 -19.18
N GLN A 77 4.88 -4.44 -18.06
CA GLN A 77 6.09 -4.92 -17.37
C GLN A 77 5.83 -5.97 -16.29
N VAL A 78 4.59 -6.40 -16.10
CA VAL A 78 4.29 -7.48 -15.14
C VAL A 78 5.11 -8.72 -15.47
N ASP A 79 5.86 -9.20 -14.50
CA ASP A 79 6.63 -10.43 -14.62
C ASP A 79 6.53 -11.31 -13.36
N ARG A 80 7.20 -12.45 -13.43
CA ARG A 80 7.16 -13.45 -12.36
C ARG A 80 7.83 -12.97 -11.07
N ASP A 81 8.94 -12.26 -11.16
CA ASP A 81 9.68 -11.81 -10.00
C ASP A 81 9.01 -10.61 -9.34
N GLU A 82 8.39 -9.73 -10.15
CA GLU A 82 7.56 -8.65 -9.62
C GLU A 82 6.38 -9.19 -8.79
N VAL A 83 5.60 -10.17 -9.30
CA VAL A 83 4.46 -10.69 -8.52
C VAL A 83 4.89 -11.47 -7.28
N LYS A 84 6.08 -12.10 -7.26
CA LYS A 84 6.67 -12.67 -6.04
C LYS A 84 6.98 -11.60 -5.01
N ALA A 85 7.71 -10.56 -5.41
CA ALA A 85 8.06 -9.44 -4.53
C ALA A 85 6.82 -8.81 -3.92
N LEU A 86 5.88 -8.42 -4.76
CA LEU A 86 4.66 -7.76 -4.34
C LEU A 86 3.79 -8.63 -3.44
N SER A 87 3.73 -9.96 -3.68
CA SER A 87 3.00 -10.88 -2.80
C SER A 87 3.69 -11.08 -1.46
N GLY A 88 5.02 -11.05 -1.41
CA GLY A 88 5.80 -11.09 -0.17
C GLY A 88 5.62 -9.81 0.64
N TRP A 89 5.73 -8.63 0.04
CA TRP A 89 5.43 -7.36 0.72
C TRP A 89 3.99 -7.32 1.27
N MET A 90 3.03 -7.95 0.59
CA MET A 90 1.67 -8.07 1.12
C MET A 90 1.61 -8.91 2.41
N VAL A 91 2.39 -10.01 2.52
CA VAL A 91 2.49 -10.79 3.78
C VAL A 91 2.93 -9.90 4.93
N TYR A 92 4.01 -9.13 4.73
CA TYR A 92 4.57 -8.31 5.79
C TYR A 92 3.68 -7.12 6.13
N LYS A 93 3.05 -6.52 5.14
CA LYS A 93 2.07 -5.44 5.35
C LYS A 93 0.85 -5.90 6.16
N THR A 94 0.27 -7.06 5.83
CA THR A 94 -0.86 -7.64 6.59
C THR A 94 -0.44 -8.07 7.99
N ALA A 95 0.78 -8.59 8.14
CA ALA A 95 1.33 -8.97 9.43
C ALA A 95 1.67 -7.75 10.30
N THR A 96 2.20 -6.66 9.73
CA THR A 96 2.43 -5.39 10.45
C THR A 96 1.12 -4.80 10.94
N GLY A 97 0.08 -4.77 10.11
CA GLY A 97 -1.27 -4.33 10.50
C GLY A 97 -2.03 -5.30 11.42
N ASP A 98 -1.43 -6.42 11.79
CA ASP A 98 -2.00 -7.51 12.60
C ASP A 98 -3.37 -8.01 12.13
N ILE A 99 -3.62 -7.99 10.83
CA ILE A 99 -4.83 -8.55 10.24
C ILE A 99 -4.63 -10.03 9.85
N PRO A 100 -5.64 -10.90 10.00
CA PRO A 100 -5.52 -12.35 9.80
C PRO A 100 -5.59 -12.72 8.32
N LEU A 101 -4.63 -12.22 7.55
CA LEU A 101 -4.51 -12.44 6.12
C LEU A 101 -3.04 -12.73 5.76
N GLY A 102 -2.88 -13.58 4.76
CA GLY A 102 -1.60 -13.82 4.11
C GLY A 102 -1.29 -12.82 3.00
N GLY A 103 -0.34 -13.17 2.13
CA GLY A 103 0.04 -12.32 0.99
C GLY A 103 -0.15 -13.00 -0.36
N GLY A 104 -0.82 -12.30 -1.26
CA GLY A 104 -0.99 -12.69 -2.66
C GLY A 104 -0.84 -11.51 -3.60
N LYS A 105 -0.49 -11.77 -4.85
CA LYS A 105 -0.42 -10.75 -5.91
C LYS A 105 -0.65 -11.38 -7.27
N GLY A 106 -1.37 -10.69 -8.14
CA GLY A 106 -1.54 -11.11 -9.52
C GLY A 106 -1.31 -9.98 -10.50
N GLY A 107 -1.25 -10.34 -11.76
CA GLY A 107 -1.19 -9.36 -12.85
C GLY A 107 -1.34 -9.99 -14.21
N ILE A 108 -1.68 -9.15 -15.18
CA ILE A 108 -1.73 -9.48 -16.59
C ILE A 108 -0.74 -8.57 -17.32
N VAL A 109 0.05 -9.17 -18.23
CA VAL A 109 0.97 -8.45 -19.11
C VAL A 109 0.14 -7.77 -20.20
N ILE A 110 -0.31 -6.57 -19.97
CA ILE A 110 -1.20 -5.80 -20.84
C ILE A 110 -1.04 -4.30 -20.59
N ASP A 111 -1.09 -3.52 -21.66
CA ASP A 111 -1.33 -2.08 -21.56
C ASP A 111 -2.82 -1.82 -21.82
N PRO A 112 -3.63 -1.56 -20.78
CA PRO A 112 -5.09 -1.46 -20.95
C PRO A 112 -5.53 -0.25 -21.79
N SER A 113 -4.67 0.74 -22.01
CA SER A 113 -4.99 1.88 -22.86
C SER A 113 -5.15 1.53 -24.35
N ASN A 114 -4.66 0.36 -24.75
CA ASN A 114 -4.72 -0.13 -26.13
C ASN A 114 -5.98 -0.95 -26.44
N TYR A 115 -6.85 -1.18 -25.47
CA TYR A 115 -7.98 -2.09 -25.58
C TYR A 115 -9.31 -1.43 -25.23
N SER A 116 -10.39 -1.88 -25.87
CA SER A 116 -11.75 -1.46 -25.53
C SER A 116 -12.17 -2.02 -24.15
N GLU A 117 -13.19 -1.44 -23.56
CA GLU A 117 -13.76 -1.96 -22.32
C GLU A 117 -14.28 -3.39 -22.47
N SER A 118 -14.88 -3.73 -23.62
CA SER A 118 -15.36 -5.08 -23.91
C SER A 118 -14.21 -6.10 -24.04
N GLU A 119 -13.08 -5.70 -24.59
CA GLU A 119 -11.87 -6.53 -24.66
C GLU A 119 -11.28 -6.75 -23.28
N LEU A 120 -11.15 -5.68 -22.49
CA LEU A 120 -10.68 -5.78 -21.10
C LEU A 120 -11.59 -6.67 -20.24
N GLU A 121 -12.92 -6.61 -20.46
CA GLU A 121 -13.85 -7.52 -19.79
C GLU A 121 -13.58 -8.98 -20.15
N ARG A 122 -13.40 -9.29 -21.44
CA ARG A 122 -13.09 -10.66 -21.89
C ARG A 122 -11.78 -11.17 -21.33
N VAL A 123 -10.72 -10.32 -21.32
CA VAL A 123 -9.41 -10.63 -20.71
C VAL A 123 -9.55 -10.91 -19.23
N THR A 124 -10.25 -10.02 -18.50
CA THR A 124 -10.48 -10.16 -17.06
C THR A 124 -11.26 -11.42 -16.73
N ARG A 125 -12.35 -11.70 -17.44
CA ARG A 125 -13.16 -12.91 -17.24
C ARG A 125 -12.39 -14.18 -17.60
N SER A 126 -11.52 -14.13 -18.62
CA SER A 126 -10.63 -15.25 -18.96
C SER A 126 -9.66 -15.54 -17.82
N PHE A 127 -9.05 -14.49 -17.23
CA PHE A 127 -8.18 -14.67 -16.06
C PHE A 127 -8.95 -15.15 -14.83
N ALA A 128 -10.15 -14.63 -14.60
CA ALA A 128 -10.99 -15.06 -13.48
C ALA A 128 -11.31 -16.58 -13.53
N LYS A 129 -11.49 -17.15 -14.72
CA LYS A 129 -11.68 -18.60 -14.88
C LYS A 129 -10.45 -19.40 -14.43
N GLU A 130 -9.26 -18.95 -14.80
CA GLU A 130 -8.00 -19.56 -14.35
C GLU A 130 -7.77 -19.40 -12.86
N LEU A 131 -8.23 -18.28 -12.28
CA LEU A 131 -8.13 -18.01 -10.85
C LEU A 131 -9.14 -18.79 -10.00
N THR A 132 -10.32 -19.13 -10.53
CA THR A 132 -11.43 -19.74 -9.75
C THR A 132 -11.00 -20.92 -8.88
N PRO A 133 -10.13 -21.85 -9.29
CA PRO A 133 -9.67 -22.94 -8.42
C PRO A 133 -8.80 -22.47 -7.24
N LEU A 134 -8.22 -21.28 -7.31
CA LEU A 134 -7.27 -20.74 -6.34
C LEU A 134 -7.92 -19.73 -5.38
N ILE A 135 -8.81 -18.86 -5.91
CA ILE A 135 -9.46 -17.79 -5.14
C ILE A 135 -10.66 -18.31 -4.34
N GLY A 136 -11.09 -17.51 -3.40
CA GLY A 136 -12.24 -17.77 -2.54
C GLY A 136 -12.10 -17.02 -1.23
N ALA A 137 -13.22 -16.74 -0.57
CA ALA A 137 -13.22 -15.94 0.67
C ALA A 137 -12.34 -16.54 1.79
N ASP A 138 -12.16 -17.86 1.81
CA ASP A 138 -11.33 -18.57 2.80
C ASP A 138 -9.99 -19.06 2.21
N ARG A 139 -9.63 -18.66 0.99
CA ARG A 139 -8.42 -19.14 0.30
C ARG A 139 -7.51 -18.00 -0.16
N ASP A 140 -8.00 -17.20 -1.08
CA ASP A 140 -7.26 -16.10 -1.70
C ASP A 140 -8.25 -15.03 -2.15
N VAL A 141 -8.07 -13.81 -1.67
CA VAL A 141 -8.99 -12.70 -1.85
C VAL A 141 -8.30 -11.59 -2.65
N PRO A 142 -8.47 -11.55 -3.99
CA PRO A 142 -7.93 -10.49 -4.82
C PRO A 142 -8.52 -9.11 -4.50
N ALA A 143 -7.85 -8.06 -4.99
CA ALA A 143 -8.22 -6.66 -4.83
C ALA A 143 -7.77 -5.86 -6.06
N PRO A 144 -8.17 -4.59 -6.21
CA PRO A 144 -7.63 -3.70 -7.22
C PRO A 144 -6.15 -3.37 -7.00
N ASP A 145 -5.45 -3.04 -8.08
CA ASP A 145 -4.10 -2.52 -8.10
C ASP A 145 -3.91 -1.58 -9.31
N VAL A 146 -2.69 -1.36 -9.78
CA VAL A 146 -2.41 -0.50 -10.93
C VAL A 146 -3.27 -0.90 -12.14
N ASN A 147 -3.96 0.09 -12.71
CA ASN A 147 -4.84 -0.02 -13.87
C ASN A 147 -5.99 -1.02 -13.74
N THR A 148 -6.41 -1.36 -12.52
CA THR A 148 -7.64 -2.08 -12.22
C THR A 148 -8.44 -1.36 -11.15
N GLY A 149 -9.75 -1.55 -11.15
CA GLY A 149 -10.65 -0.87 -10.23
C GLY A 149 -11.87 -1.72 -9.88
N GLN A 150 -12.91 -1.06 -9.41
CA GLN A 150 -14.17 -1.67 -9.03
C GLN A 150 -14.80 -2.49 -10.18
N ARG A 151 -14.65 -2.01 -11.40
CA ARG A 151 -15.20 -2.65 -12.60
C ARG A 151 -14.58 -4.03 -12.83
N GLU A 152 -13.26 -4.13 -12.86
CA GLU A 152 -12.54 -5.39 -13.04
C GLU A 152 -12.83 -6.35 -11.87
N MET A 153 -12.94 -5.83 -10.66
CA MET A 153 -13.31 -6.62 -9.49
C MET A 153 -14.71 -7.20 -9.60
N ASN A 154 -15.67 -6.44 -10.08
CA ASN A 154 -17.02 -6.94 -10.32
C ASN A 154 -17.05 -8.04 -11.39
N TRP A 155 -16.28 -7.92 -12.48
CA TRP A 155 -16.19 -8.97 -13.50
C TRP A 155 -15.57 -10.27 -12.96
N ILE A 156 -14.55 -10.18 -12.10
CA ILE A 156 -13.95 -11.35 -11.45
C ILE A 156 -14.97 -12.02 -10.52
N LYS A 157 -15.64 -11.24 -9.67
CA LYS A 157 -16.67 -11.74 -8.76
C LYS A 157 -17.81 -12.45 -9.52
N ASP A 158 -18.38 -11.79 -10.51
CA ASP A 158 -19.47 -12.32 -11.34
C ASP A 158 -19.07 -13.63 -12.03
N THR A 159 -17.84 -13.69 -12.56
CA THR A 159 -17.31 -14.91 -13.19
C THR A 159 -17.16 -16.04 -12.19
N TYR A 160 -16.59 -15.77 -11.01
CA TYR A 160 -16.46 -16.75 -9.93
C TYR A 160 -17.81 -17.27 -9.46
N GLU A 161 -18.75 -16.37 -9.14
CA GLU A 161 -20.09 -16.73 -8.67
C GLU A 161 -20.87 -17.56 -9.70
N THR A 162 -20.69 -17.26 -10.99
CA THR A 162 -21.31 -18.03 -12.08
C THR A 162 -20.72 -19.45 -12.17
N LEU A 163 -19.40 -19.60 -12.10
CA LEU A 163 -18.72 -20.90 -12.23
C LEU A 163 -18.95 -21.79 -11.02
N GLU A 164 -18.92 -21.23 -9.81
CA GLU A 164 -19.10 -21.95 -8.55
C GLU A 164 -20.60 -22.11 -8.17
N ASN A 165 -21.52 -21.50 -8.95
CA ASN A 165 -22.95 -21.47 -8.67
C ASN A 165 -23.27 -21.04 -7.24
N THR A 166 -22.67 -19.92 -6.81
CA THR A 166 -22.76 -19.40 -5.44
C THR A 166 -22.97 -17.89 -5.46
N THR A 167 -23.24 -17.30 -4.29
CA THR A 167 -23.15 -15.86 -4.04
C THR A 167 -22.14 -15.62 -2.93
N GLU A 168 -20.94 -15.20 -3.29
CA GLU A 168 -19.83 -15.02 -2.36
C GLU A 168 -19.16 -13.65 -2.54
N PRO A 169 -19.73 -12.58 -1.96
CA PRO A 169 -19.17 -11.25 -2.10
C PRO A 169 -17.77 -11.11 -1.45
N GLY A 170 -17.43 -11.98 -0.51
CA GLY A 170 -16.12 -12.01 0.15
C GLY A 170 -14.98 -12.58 -0.71
N VAL A 171 -15.26 -13.10 -1.91
CA VAL A 171 -14.23 -13.64 -2.81
C VAL A 171 -13.26 -12.57 -3.29
N ILE A 172 -13.65 -11.31 -3.27
CA ILE A 172 -12.86 -10.16 -3.74
C ILE A 172 -13.17 -8.92 -2.92
N THR A 173 -12.23 -7.99 -2.84
CA THR A 173 -12.45 -6.67 -2.22
C THR A 173 -12.15 -5.53 -3.17
N GLY A 174 -12.54 -4.30 -2.81
CA GLY A 174 -12.42 -3.11 -3.65
C GLY A 174 -13.57 -2.98 -4.64
N LYS A 175 -14.73 -3.56 -4.30
CA LYS A 175 -15.99 -3.41 -5.05
C LYS A 175 -16.60 -2.03 -4.84
N ASP A 176 -17.54 -1.66 -5.70
CA ASP A 176 -18.44 -0.55 -5.41
C ASP A 176 -19.39 -0.89 -4.24
N LEU A 177 -19.97 0.14 -3.61
CA LEU A 177 -20.85 -0.03 -2.45
C LEU A 177 -22.10 -0.88 -2.79
N ALA A 178 -22.63 -0.74 -4.00
CA ALA A 178 -23.81 -1.50 -4.45
C ALA A 178 -23.51 -3.00 -4.60
N SER A 179 -22.25 -3.36 -4.84
CA SER A 179 -21.77 -4.74 -4.97
C SER A 179 -21.19 -5.31 -3.67
N GLY A 180 -21.32 -4.62 -2.54
CA GLY A 180 -20.84 -5.04 -1.24
C GLY A 180 -19.45 -4.50 -0.92
N GLY A 181 -19.06 -3.35 -1.47
CA GLY A 181 -17.88 -2.59 -1.06
C GLY A 181 -18.03 -2.00 0.36
N SER A 182 -16.95 -1.49 0.92
CA SER A 182 -16.94 -0.83 2.23
C SER A 182 -16.85 0.67 2.09
N GLU A 183 -17.59 1.39 2.90
CA GLU A 183 -17.35 2.80 3.18
C GLU A 183 -15.93 3.01 3.71
N GLY A 184 -15.43 4.25 3.68
CA GLY A 184 -14.10 4.63 4.17
C GLY A 184 -12.92 4.16 3.31
N ARG A 185 -13.14 3.31 2.27
CA ARG A 185 -12.04 2.74 1.47
C ARG A 185 -11.24 3.81 0.72
N VAL A 186 -11.89 4.88 0.26
CA VAL A 186 -11.24 5.94 -0.53
C VAL A 186 -10.23 6.72 0.31
N GLU A 187 -10.57 7.01 1.57
CA GLU A 187 -9.72 7.80 2.48
C GLU A 187 -8.69 6.96 3.24
N ALA A 188 -8.84 5.65 3.25
CA ALA A 188 -8.11 4.73 4.13
C ALA A 188 -6.58 4.90 4.13
N THR A 189 -5.96 5.06 2.96
CA THR A 189 -4.50 5.21 2.83
C THR A 189 -4.02 6.55 3.40
N GLY A 190 -4.65 7.66 3.00
CA GLY A 190 -4.31 8.98 3.54
C GLY A 190 -4.58 9.07 5.03
N ARG A 191 -5.69 8.47 5.50
CA ARG A 191 -6.05 8.43 6.92
C ARG A 191 -5.02 7.68 7.75
N SER A 192 -4.64 6.47 7.37
CA SER A 192 -3.62 5.71 8.11
C SER A 192 -2.27 6.43 8.16
N THR A 193 -1.87 7.10 7.07
CA THR A 193 -0.64 7.91 7.02
C THR A 193 -0.67 9.04 8.06
N VAL A 194 -1.79 9.73 8.18
CA VAL A 194 -1.95 10.86 9.11
C VAL A 194 -2.08 10.39 10.56
N VAL A 195 -2.81 9.31 10.80
CA VAL A 195 -2.93 8.73 12.16
C VAL A 195 -1.56 8.26 12.65
N ALA A 196 -0.79 7.57 11.81
CA ALA A 196 0.57 7.15 12.15
C ALA A 196 1.50 8.36 12.40
N ALA A 197 1.36 9.45 11.62
CA ALA A 197 2.11 10.68 11.85
C ALA A 197 1.74 11.34 13.18
N ARG A 198 0.45 11.38 13.55
CA ARG A 198 0.00 11.87 14.85
C ARG A 198 0.66 11.10 16.01
N GLU A 199 0.66 9.77 15.95
CA GLU A 199 1.30 8.95 16.97
C GLU A 199 2.83 9.19 17.03
N ALA A 200 3.47 9.49 15.89
CA ALA A 200 4.89 9.84 15.86
C ALA A 200 5.17 11.17 16.56
N PHE A 201 4.31 12.17 16.38
CA PHE A 201 4.41 13.45 17.13
C PHE A 201 4.24 13.24 18.64
N GLU A 202 3.24 12.43 19.05
CA GLU A 202 3.04 12.07 20.45
C GLU A 202 4.27 11.34 21.03
N TYR A 203 4.83 10.38 20.29
CA TYR A 203 6.05 9.67 20.69
C TYR A 203 7.27 10.60 20.88
N LEU A 204 7.39 11.64 20.03
CA LEU A 204 8.46 12.62 20.10
C LEU A 204 8.19 13.75 21.12
N ASP A 205 7.09 13.72 21.86
CA ASP A 205 6.64 14.80 22.76
C ASP A 205 6.52 16.15 22.03
N LYS A 206 5.96 16.14 20.79
CA LYS A 206 5.75 17.30 19.93
C LYS A 206 4.26 17.51 19.67
N ASP A 207 3.87 18.78 19.54
CA ASP A 207 2.49 19.14 19.16
C ASP A 207 2.30 19.03 17.64
N LEU A 208 1.27 18.30 17.21
CA LEU A 208 0.85 18.27 15.82
C LEU A 208 0.10 19.55 15.41
N GLU A 209 -0.65 20.16 16.35
CA GLU A 209 -1.34 21.43 16.13
C GLU A 209 -0.32 22.55 15.86
N GLY A 210 -0.43 23.17 14.70
CA GLY A 210 0.50 24.20 14.24
C GLY A 210 1.76 23.70 13.56
N ALA A 211 2.02 22.38 13.54
CA ALA A 211 3.17 21.79 12.84
C ALA A 211 3.11 22.07 11.32
N THR A 212 4.25 22.30 10.71
CA THR A 212 4.39 22.52 9.26
C THR A 212 4.47 21.22 8.51
N VAL A 213 3.72 21.10 7.42
CA VAL A 213 3.60 19.84 6.63
C VAL A 213 3.84 20.08 5.16
N ALA A 214 4.72 19.27 4.55
CA ALA A 214 4.90 19.19 3.11
C ALA A 214 4.38 17.84 2.57
N VAL A 215 3.60 17.87 1.48
CA VAL A 215 3.03 16.65 0.88
C VAL A 215 3.48 16.54 -0.57
N GLN A 216 4.34 15.56 -0.87
CA GLN A 216 4.74 15.26 -2.24
C GLN A 216 3.70 14.36 -2.91
N GLY A 217 3.10 14.84 -4.00
CA GLY A 217 2.08 14.11 -4.73
C GLY A 217 0.65 14.40 -4.23
N TYR A 218 -0.15 15.08 -5.06
CA TYR A 218 -1.52 15.47 -4.76
C TYR A 218 -2.52 14.57 -5.50
N GLY A 219 -2.24 13.24 -5.46
CA GLY A 219 -3.13 12.16 -5.89
C GLY A 219 -4.15 11.80 -4.80
N ASN A 220 -4.73 10.59 -4.88
CA ASN A 220 -5.77 10.18 -3.92
C ASN A 220 -5.26 10.14 -2.47
N ALA A 221 -4.11 9.52 -2.20
CA ALA A 221 -3.58 9.43 -0.83
C ALA A 221 -3.08 10.78 -0.33
N GLY A 222 -2.30 11.52 -1.13
CA GLY A 222 -1.69 12.76 -0.68
C GLY A 222 -2.67 13.88 -0.39
N TRP A 223 -3.68 14.11 -1.27
CA TRP A 223 -4.66 15.16 -0.98
C TRP A 223 -5.52 14.84 0.25
N ILE A 224 -5.85 13.55 0.46
CA ILE A 224 -6.59 13.11 1.66
C ILE A 224 -5.73 13.27 2.90
N ALA A 225 -4.45 12.90 2.85
CA ALA A 225 -3.52 13.14 3.95
C ALA A 225 -3.41 14.63 4.26
N ALA A 226 -3.25 15.50 3.25
CA ALA A 226 -3.23 16.96 3.42
C ALA A 226 -4.50 17.49 4.07
N LYS A 227 -5.70 17.03 3.63
CA LYS A 227 -6.98 17.41 4.20
C LYS A 227 -7.08 17.02 5.67
N LEU A 228 -6.82 15.76 5.99
CA LEU A 228 -7.01 15.23 7.34
C LEU A 228 -6.01 15.82 8.33
N ILE A 229 -4.75 16.02 7.94
CA ILE A 229 -3.74 16.63 8.82
C ILE A 229 -4.05 18.11 9.08
N TYR A 230 -4.58 18.82 8.07
CA TYR A 230 -5.06 20.19 8.22
C TYR A 230 -6.27 20.27 9.17
N GLU A 231 -7.22 19.32 9.09
CA GLU A 231 -8.36 19.21 10.00
C GLU A 231 -7.92 18.92 11.45
N MET A 232 -6.74 18.32 11.65
CA MET A 232 -6.10 18.12 12.97
C MET A 232 -5.33 19.37 13.48
N GLY A 233 -5.33 20.47 12.71
CA GLY A 233 -4.74 21.75 13.13
C GLY A 233 -3.31 21.99 12.65
N ALA A 234 -2.73 21.12 11.85
CA ALA A 234 -1.42 21.35 11.24
C ALA A 234 -1.49 22.32 10.05
N ASN A 235 -0.37 22.93 9.71
CA ASN A 235 -0.22 23.89 8.61
C ASN A 235 0.33 23.18 7.38
N VAL A 236 -0.49 22.94 6.35
CA VAL A 236 -0.02 22.38 5.07
C VAL A 236 0.63 23.51 4.27
N VAL A 237 1.96 23.59 4.30
CA VAL A 237 2.73 24.69 3.69
C VAL A 237 3.18 24.40 2.28
N ALA A 238 3.29 23.13 1.87
CA ALA A 238 3.70 22.76 0.51
C ALA A 238 2.96 21.51 0.02
N VAL A 239 2.58 21.53 -1.25
CA VAL A 239 2.00 20.37 -1.95
C VAL A 239 2.52 20.31 -3.38
N SER A 240 2.68 19.10 -3.94
CA SER A 240 3.15 18.93 -5.32
C SER A 240 2.36 17.94 -6.14
N ASP A 241 2.53 18.01 -7.45
CA ASP A 241 2.18 16.95 -8.40
C ASP A 241 3.31 16.71 -9.41
N SER A 242 3.01 15.98 -10.49
CA SER A 242 4.00 15.68 -11.53
C SER A 242 4.53 16.91 -12.28
N SER A 243 3.88 18.07 -12.18
CA SER A 243 4.26 19.32 -12.85
C SER A 243 5.16 20.20 -12.00
N GLY A 244 5.15 20.04 -10.67
CA GLY A 244 5.90 20.83 -9.71
C GLY A 244 5.19 20.96 -8.38
N ALA A 245 5.64 21.91 -7.56
CA ALA A 245 5.09 22.16 -6.23
C ALA A 245 4.69 23.62 -6.05
N VAL A 246 3.81 23.86 -5.08
CA VAL A 246 3.43 25.19 -4.60
C VAL A 246 3.68 25.29 -3.10
N TYR A 247 4.09 26.50 -2.68
CA TYR A 247 4.46 26.82 -1.30
C TYR A 247 3.68 28.04 -0.79
N ASN A 248 3.31 28.00 0.49
CA ASN A 248 2.80 29.15 1.23
C ASN A 248 3.25 29.03 2.68
N GLN A 249 3.90 30.07 3.19
CA GLN A 249 4.50 30.07 4.53
C GLN A 249 3.47 29.88 5.65
N THR A 250 2.22 30.27 5.45
CA THR A 250 1.20 30.21 6.50
C THR A 250 0.41 28.91 6.49
N SER A 251 -0.13 28.51 5.40
CA SER A 251 -0.84 27.24 5.12
C SER A 251 -1.70 27.36 3.86
N PHE A 252 -2.03 26.23 3.25
CA PHE A 252 -3.10 26.10 2.25
C PHE A 252 -4.39 25.59 2.88
N ASP A 253 -5.53 25.92 2.25
CA ASP A 253 -6.73 25.09 2.35
C ASP A 253 -6.61 23.92 1.38
N PRO A 254 -6.42 22.66 1.84
CA PRO A 254 -6.22 21.52 0.97
C PRO A 254 -7.39 21.25 0.03
N VAL A 255 -8.61 21.58 0.43
CA VAL A 255 -9.80 21.40 -0.41
C VAL A 255 -9.76 22.38 -1.57
N ALA A 256 -9.42 23.65 -1.32
CA ALA A 256 -9.31 24.65 -2.37
C ALA A 256 -8.20 24.32 -3.38
N VAL A 257 -7.06 23.80 -2.94
CA VAL A 257 -5.99 23.32 -3.85
C VAL A 257 -6.47 22.13 -4.68
N LYS A 258 -7.24 21.18 -4.08
CA LYS A 258 -7.80 20.02 -4.78
C LYS A 258 -8.80 20.45 -5.86
N ASP A 259 -9.66 21.41 -5.55
CA ASP A 259 -10.64 21.94 -6.52
C ASP A 259 -9.93 22.64 -7.67
N TYR A 260 -8.92 23.47 -7.39
CA TYR A 260 -8.10 24.10 -8.42
C TYR A 260 -7.42 23.06 -9.31
N LYS A 261 -6.78 22.05 -8.74
CA LYS A 261 -6.15 20.96 -9.51
C LYS A 261 -7.16 20.21 -10.39
N ARG A 262 -8.38 20.00 -9.90
CA ARG A 262 -9.44 19.34 -10.69
C ARG A 262 -9.83 20.16 -11.91
N GLU A 263 -9.80 21.50 -11.81
CA GLU A 263 -10.17 22.41 -12.88
C GLU A 263 -9.04 22.63 -13.90
N THR A 264 -7.80 22.69 -13.42
CA THR A 264 -6.62 23.07 -14.24
C THR A 264 -5.74 21.90 -14.66
N GLY A 265 -5.84 20.76 -13.94
CA GLY A 265 -5.01 19.57 -14.14
C GLY A 265 -3.75 19.53 -13.27
N SER A 266 -3.35 20.64 -12.60
CA SER A 266 -2.13 20.73 -11.78
C SER A 266 -2.35 21.59 -10.55
N VAL A 267 -1.48 21.42 -9.53
CA VAL A 267 -1.39 22.32 -8.37
C VAL A 267 -0.59 23.59 -8.70
N VAL A 268 0.30 23.54 -9.71
CA VAL A 268 1.12 24.67 -10.15
C VAL A 268 0.23 25.80 -10.68
N GLY A 269 0.55 27.02 -10.31
CA GLY A 269 -0.27 28.21 -10.63
C GLY A 269 -1.43 28.46 -9.65
N TYR A 270 -1.53 27.73 -8.53
CA TYR A 270 -2.57 27.95 -7.52
C TYR A 270 -2.49 29.40 -6.99
N PRO A 271 -3.58 30.19 -7.06
CA PRO A 271 -3.53 31.63 -6.71
C PRO A 271 -3.19 31.92 -5.26
N GLY A 272 -3.32 30.96 -4.35
CA GLY A 272 -2.96 31.06 -2.95
C GLY A 272 -1.50 30.72 -2.65
N ALA A 273 -0.70 30.39 -3.66
CA ALA A 273 0.72 30.15 -3.47
C ALA A 273 1.52 31.46 -3.40
N GLU A 274 2.55 31.48 -2.58
CA GLU A 274 3.55 32.53 -2.54
C GLU A 274 4.70 32.25 -3.52
N ASP A 275 5.09 30.96 -3.62
CA ASP A 275 6.16 30.50 -4.49
C ASP A 275 5.79 29.18 -5.19
N GLU A 276 6.45 28.92 -6.33
CA GLU A 276 6.46 27.63 -7.02
C GLU A 276 7.81 26.97 -6.83
N LEU A 277 7.81 25.66 -6.52
CA LEU A 277 9.00 24.88 -6.24
C LEU A 277 9.07 23.65 -7.17
N THR A 278 10.25 23.08 -7.29
CA THR A 278 10.43 21.72 -7.81
C THR A 278 10.01 20.67 -6.78
N ASN A 279 9.84 19.41 -7.21
CA ASN A 279 9.58 18.32 -6.28
C ASN A 279 10.76 18.08 -5.31
N GLU A 280 12.00 18.28 -5.74
CA GLU A 280 13.20 18.15 -4.90
C GLU A 280 13.26 19.25 -3.84
N GLU A 281 12.97 20.50 -4.22
CA GLU A 281 12.90 21.62 -3.27
C GLU A 281 11.80 21.42 -2.23
N LEU A 282 10.65 20.83 -2.61
CA LEU A 282 9.61 20.49 -1.65
C LEU A 282 10.08 19.43 -0.64
N LEU A 283 10.77 18.38 -1.11
CA LEU A 283 11.25 17.28 -0.25
C LEU A 283 12.30 17.74 0.77
N THR A 284 13.01 18.82 0.46
CA THR A 284 14.08 19.35 1.32
C THR A 284 13.67 20.58 2.14
N LEU A 285 12.37 20.95 2.12
CA LEU A 285 11.85 22.01 2.97
C LEU A 285 12.09 21.71 4.45
N ASP A 286 12.41 22.77 5.19
CA ASP A 286 12.47 22.74 6.65
C ASP A 286 11.03 22.74 7.20
N VAL A 287 10.51 21.53 7.46
CA VAL A 287 9.15 21.28 7.94
C VAL A 287 9.17 20.22 9.05
N ASP A 288 8.14 20.23 9.89
CA ASP A 288 8.02 19.24 10.97
C ASP A 288 7.63 17.84 10.43
N LEU A 289 6.81 17.79 9.36
CA LEU A 289 6.32 16.56 8.76
C LEU A 289 6.44 16.58 7.23
N LEU A 290 7.08 15.56 6.68
CA LEU A 290 7.11 15.27 5.24
C LEU A 290 6.26 14.02 4.92
N ILE A 291 5.35 14.13 3.94
CA ILE A 291 4.51 13.01 3.47
C ILE A 291 4.82 12.74 1.99
N PRO A 292 5.73 11.80 1.67
CA PRO A 292 5.96 11.34 0.31
C PRO A 292 4.81 10.44 -0.14
N ALA A 293 3.97 10.95 -1.06
CA ALA A 293 2.76 10.28 -1.55
C ALA A 293 2.72 10.13 -3.09
N ALA A 294 3.88 10.21 -3.75
CA ALA A 294 3.98 10.19 -5.22
C ALA A 294 4.49 8.85 -5.76
N LEU A 295 5.80 8.66 -5.84
CA LEU A 295 6.44 7.55 -6.53
C LEU A 295 7.39 6.77 -5.61
N GLU A 296 7.66 5.54 -5.98
CA GLU A 296 8.74 4.73 -5.39
C GLU A 296 10.12 5.36 -5.68
N ASN A 297 11.08 5.18 -4.75
CA ASN A 297 12.46 5.67 -4.85
C ASN A 297 12.55 7.20 -5.12
N ALA A 298 11.59 7.97 -4.64
CA ALA A 298 11.59 9.43 -4.78
C ALA A 298 12.69 10.11 -3.93
N ILE A 299 13.11 9.44 -2.86
CA ILE A 299 14.15 9.91 -1.94
C ILE A 299 15.30 8.91 -2.00
N ASP A 300 16.38 9.30 -2.67
CA ASP A 300 17.63 8.55 -2.73
C ASP A 300 18.63 9.01 -1.65
N GLU A 301 19.76 8.32 -1.56
CA GLU A 301 20.82 8.62 -0.58
C GLU A 301 21.27 10.08 -0.63
N SER A 302 21.42 10.65 -1.83
CA SER A 302 21.89 12.03 -2.00
C SER A 302 20.87 13.02 -1.44
N LEU A 303 19.60 12.85 -1.77
CA LEU A 303 18.51 13.71 -1.32
C LEU A 303 18.26 13.59 0.18
N ALA A 304 18.44 12.40 0.75
CA ALA A 304 18.26 12.14 2.18
C ALA A 304 19.19 13.00 3.07
N HIS A 305 20.37 13.36 2.58
CA HIS A 305 21.27 14.28 3.30
C HIS A 305 20.73 15.70 3.45
N ASP A 306 19.82 16.12 2.58
CA ASP A 306 19.25 17.47 2.55
C ASP A 306 17.84 17.55 3.18
N ILE A 307 17.24 16.40 3.52
CA ILE A 307 15.92 16.36 4.22
C ILE A 307 16.08 16.93 5.63
N SER A 308 15.23 17.88 5.98
CA SER A 308 15.24 18.58 7.27
C SER A 308 14.01 18.25 8.13
N ALA A 309 13.08 17.42 7.65
CA ALA A 309 11.88 17.05 8.38
C ALA A 309 12.20 16.21 9.63
N ASP A 310 11.52 16.48 10.75
CA ASP A 310 11.62 15.67 11.96
C ASP A 310 10.97 14.28 11.78
N VAL A 311 9.83 14.26 11.06
CA VAL A 311 9.04 13.05 10.80
C VAL A 311 8.82 12.91 9.30
N VAL A 312 9.00 11.69 8.79
CA VAL A 312 8.61 11.29 7.42
C VAL A 312 7.58 10.17 7.51
N SER A 313 6.37 10.37 6.97
CA SER A 313 5.31 9.35 6.93
C SER A 313 5.05 8.89 5.50
N GLU A 314 5.41 7.66 5.17
CA GLU A 314 5.42 7.12 3.80
C GLU A 314 4.01 6.76 3.31
N ALA A 315 3.34 7.67 2.61
CA ALA A 315 2.06 7.40 1.96
C ALA A 315 2.18 6.60 0.65
N ALA A 316 3.27 6.79 -0.11
CA ALA A 316 3.61 5.97 -1.27
C ALA A 316 4.22 4.62 -0.85
N ASN A 317 4.28 3.65 -1.76
CA ASN A 317 5.03 2.41 -1.51
C ASN A 317 6.51 2.63 -1.84
N GLY A 318 7.40 2.32 -0.88
CA GLY A 318 8.83 2.41 -1.03
C GLY A 318 9.36 3.76 -1.57
N PRO A 319 8.92 4.92 -1.06
CA PRO A 319 9.39 6.21 -1.56
C PRO A 319 10.84 6.48 -1.20
N ILE A 320 11.35 5.86 -0.13
CA ILE A 320 12.71 6.00 0.38
C ILE A 320 13.52 4.77 0.00
N THR A 321 14.69 4.98 -0.63
CA THR A 321 15.61 3.87 -0.92
C THR A 321 16.27 3.34 0.36
N PRO A 322 16.76 2.07 0.39
CA PRO A 322 17.43 1.54 1.59
C PRO A 322 18.61 2.40 2.06
N ALA A 323 19.45 2.89 1.15
CA ALA A 323 20.57 3.76 1.50
C ALA A 323 20.12 5.11 2.08
N ALA A 324 18.99 5.65 1.58
CA ALA A 324 18.40 6.87 2.13
C ALA A 324 17.79 6.64 3.53
N ASP A 325 17.21 5.47 3.78
CA ASP A 325 16.67 5.11 5.11
C ASP A 325 17.78 5.08 6.16
N ASP A 326 18.94 4.54 5.82
CA ASP A 326 20.13 4.55 6.69
C ASP A 326 20.58 5.98 7.01
N VAL A 327 20.67 6.87 6.01
CA VAL A 327 21.03 8.28 6.20
C VAL A 327 20.03 9.00 7.11
N LEU A 328 18.74 8.82 6.90
CA LEU A 328 17.70 9.46 7.71
C LEU A 328 17.72 8.95 9.15
N SER A 329 17.97 7.65 9.35
CA SER A 329 18.13 7.06 10.67
C SER A 329 19.34 7.66 11.43
N ASP A 330 20.49 7.80 10.76
CA ASP A 330 21.68 8.43 11.34
C ASP A 330 21.47 9.92 11.70
N ARG A 331 20.51 10.57 11.06
CA ARG A 331 20.13 11.98 11.30
C ARG A 331 19.02 12.15 12.34
N GLU A 332 18.59 11.07 12.98
CA GLU A 332 17.49 11.04 13.96
C GLU A 332 16.14 11.48 13.37
N THR A 333 15.95 11.44 12.04
CA THR A 333 14.64 11.65 11.40
C THR A 333 13.78 10.40 11.63
N LEU A 334 12.60 10.57 12.23
CA LEU A 334 11.71 9.45 12.47
C LEU A 334 10.93 9.08 11.19
N VAL A 335 11.31 7.97 10.56
CA VAL A 335 10.62 7.46 9.37
C VAL A 335 9.56 6.44 9.76
N ILE A 336 8.29 6.73 9.46
CA ILE A 336 7.19 5.77 9.60
C ILE A 336 7.10 4.99 8.29
N PRO A 337 7.44 3.69 8.28
CA PRO A 337 7.56 2.92 7.05
C PRO A 337 6.22 2.67 6.37
N ASP A 338 6.23 2.57 5.05
CA ASP A 338 5.06 2.36 4.19
C ASP A 338 4.22 1.15 4.57
N ILE A 339 4.85 0.05 5.06
CA ILE A 339 4.13 -1.15 5.47
C ILE A 339 3.22 -0.92 6.69
N LEU A 340 3.37 0.19 7.43
CA LEU A 340 2.43 0.67 8.44
C LEU A 340 1.69 1.92 7.94
N ALA A 341 2.40 2.99 7.55
CA ALA A 341 1.83 4.30 7.25
C ALA A 341 0.70 4.23 6.20
N ASN A 342 0.87 3.47 5.13
CA ASN A 342 -0.13 3.33 4.08
C ASN A 342 -0.96 2.02 4.17
N ALA A 343 -0.89 1.32 5.30
CA ALA A 343 -1.61 0.05 5.48
C ALA A 343 -3.14 0.20 5.53
N GLY A 344 -3.67 1.40 5.69
CA GLY A 344 -5.11 1.66 5.76
C GLY A 344 -5.88 1.04 4.59
N GLY A 345 -5.31 1.08 3.39
CA GLY A 345 -5.93 0.47 2.22
C GLY A 345 -6.17 -1.04 2.35
N VAL A 346 -5.23 -1.80 2.89
CA VAL A 346 -5.39 -3.24 3.11
C VAL A 346 -6.22 -3.54 4.35
N ILE A 347 -6.13 -2.72 5.39
CA ILE A 347 -6.95 -2.86 6.61
C ILE A 347 -8.44 -2.66 6.29
N VAL A 348 -8.82 -1.61 5.56
CA VAL A 348 -10.22 -1.41 5.13
C VAL A 348 -10.65 -2.48 4.12
N SER A 349 -9.74 -3.01 3.30
CA SER A 349 -10.05 -4.19 2.49
C SER A 349 -10.34 -5.43 3.36
N TYR A 350 -9.66 -5.60 4.49
CA TYR A 350 -9.99 -6.63 5.47
C TYR A 350 -11.37 -6.37 6.10
N PHE A 351 -11.70 -5.14 6.46
CA PHE A 351 -13.05 -4.81 6.96
C PHE A 351 -14.14 -5.09 5.92
N GLU A 352 -13.90 -4.78 4.64
CA GLU A 352 -14.82 -5.14 3.55
C GLU A 352 -15.06 -6.66 3.52
N TRP A 353 -13.98 -7.45 3.62
CA TRP A 353 -14.08 -8.90 3.68
C TRP A 353 -14.87 -9.38 4.90
N VAL A 354 -14.62 -8.83 6.11
CA VAL A 354 -15.37 -9.13 7.34
C VAL A 354 -16.85 -8.83 7.16
N GLN A 355 -17.20 -7.65 6.66
CA GLN A 355 -18.58 -7.20 6.41
C GLN A 355 -19.28 -8.13 5.40
N ASN A 356 -18.57 -8.52 4.34
CA ASN A 356 -19.10 -9.45 3.32
C ASN A 356 -19.36 -10.86 3.91
N ARG A 357 -18.46 -11.35 4.78
CA ARG A 357 -18.63 -12.65 5.48
C ARG A 357 -19.79 -12.63 6.46
N GLN A 358 -20.00 -11.50 7.14
CA GLN A 358 -21.09 -11.31 8.10
C GLN A 358 -22.41 -10.92 7.43
N ARG A 359 -22.40 -10.46 6.16
CA ARG A 359 -23.54 -9.86 5.46
C ARG A 359 -24.13 -8.68 6.23
N PHE A 360 -23.28 -7.93 6.93
CA PHE A 360 -23.62 -6.77 7.73
C PHE A 360 -22.61 -5.64 7.47
N TYR A 361 -23.09 -4.51 6.99
CA TYR A 361 -22.24 -3.39 6.55
C TYR A 361 -22.14 -2.31 7.60
N TRP A 362 -20.95 -1.76 7.76
CA TRP A 362 -20.63 -0.75 8.74
C TRP A 362 -20.78 0.66 8.14
N SER A 363 -21.05 1.67 9.01
CA SER A 363 -20.95 3.07 8.62
C SER A 363 -19.49 3.47 8.39
N GLU A 364 -19.28 4.54 7.62
CA GLU A 364 -17.96 5.11 7.40
C GLU A 364 -17.26 5.49 8.71
N GLU A 365 -18.01 6.11 9.64
CA GLU A 365 -17.52 6.46 10.97
C GLU A 365 -16.92 5.25 11.70
N ARG A 366 -17.65 4.13 11.75
CA ARG A 366 -17.15 2.90 12.36
C ARG A 366 -15.92 2.36 11.65
N VAL A 367 -15.89 2.35 10.32
CA VAL A 367 -14.73 1.90 9.54
C VAL A 367 -13.50 2.74 9.89
N ASN A 368 -13.67 4.06 10.01
CA ASN A 368 -12.61 5.00 10.35
C ASN A 368 -12.12 4.82 11.79
N GLU A 369 -13.03 4.66 12.76
CA GLU A 369 -12.67 4.41 14.16
C GLU A 369 -11.87 3.10 14.34
N GLU A 370 -12.32 2.03 13.71
CA GLU A 370 -11.62 0.72 13.77
C GLU A 370 -10.26 0.79 13.06
N LEU A 371 -10.15 1.54 11.93
CA LEU A 371 -8.88 1.77 11.26
C LEU A 371 -7.91 2.53 12.15
N ASP A 372 -8.35 3.64 12.73
CA ASP A 372 -7.54 4.47 13.61
C ASP A 372 -7.02 3.65 14.81
N SER A 373 -7.90 2.86 15.44
CA SER A 373 -7.53 2.00 16.56
C SER A 373 -6.43 1.01 16.20
N ILE A 374 -6.51 0.36 15.02
CA ILE A 374 -5.47 -0.57 14.56
C ILE A 374 -4.15 0.18 14.32
N ILE A 375 -4.17 1.33 13.65
CA ILE A 375 -2.93 2.07 13.35
C ILE A 375 -2.24 2.53 14.63
N VAL A 376 -2.99 3.07 15.60
CA VAL A 376 -2.46 3.47 16.92
C VAL A 376 -1.81 2.29 17.63
N GLU A 377 -2.54 1.16 17.73
CA GLU A 377 -2.01 -0.04 18.37
C GLU A 377 -0.74 -0.56 17.69
N GLN A 378 -0.76 -0.62 16.36
CA GLN A 378 0.38 -1.16 15.62
C GLN A 378 1.58 -0.20 15.64
N PHE A 379 1.37 1.12 15.62
CA PHE A 379 2.45 2.08 15.82
C PHE A 379 3.12 1.87 17.19
N GLY A 380 2.35 1.74 18.26
CA GLY A 380 2.87 1.43 19.60
C GLY A 380 3.68 0.13 19.62
N ASN A 381 3.18 -0.96 19.00
CA ASN A 381 3.90 -2.22 18.91
C ASN A 381 5.24 -2.10 18.16
N LEU A 382 5.32 -1.22 17.15
CA LEU A 382 6.58 -0.97 16.43
C LEU A 382 7.57 -0.18 17.31
N VAL A 383 7.10 0.84 18.02
CA VAL A 383 7.92 1.62 18.95
C VAL A 383 8.47 0.74 20.06
N ASP A 384 7.63 -0.09 20.67
CA ASP A 384 8.07 -1.05 21.71
C ASP A 384 9.17 -1.99 21.17
N ALA A 385 8.98 -2.55 19.97
CA ALA A 385 9.98 -3.40 19.36
C ALA A 385 11.28 -2.65 19.02
N TYR A 386 11.17 -1.41 18.54
CA TYR A 386 12.30 -0.53 18.24
C TYR A 386 13.14 -0.24 19.46
N GLU A 387 12.51 0.16 20.57
CA GLU A 387 13.21 0.52 21.81
C GLU A 387 13.77 -0.71 22.55
N ASP A 388 12.93 -1.75 22.77
CA ASP A 388 13.30 -2.94 23.53
C ASP A 388 14.49 -3.68 22.91
N ARG A 389 14.58 -3.72 21.60
CA ARG A 389 15.64 -4.42 20.86
C ARG A 389 16.73 -3.51 20.33
N LYS A 390 16.58 -2.19 20.51
CA LYS A 390 17.52 -1.18 19.99
C LYS A 390 17.74 -1.35 18.48
N LEU A 391 16.65 -1.46 17.76
CA LEU A 391 16.68 -1.63 16.30
C LEU A 391 17.13 -0.34 15.61
N PRO A 392 17.71 -0.40 14.40
CA PRO A 392 18.22 0.79 13.72
C PRO A 392 17.11 1.76 13.27
N SER A 393 15.90 1.26 12.93
CA SER A 393 14.80 2.09 12.46
C SER A 393 13.44 1.45 12.76
N LEU A 394 12.34 2.25 12.67
CA LEU A 394 10.98 1.72 12.73
C LEU A 394 10.67 0.78 11.54
N ARG A 395 11.34 0.95 10.39
CA ARG A 395 11.22 0.00 9.27
C ARG A 395 11.74 -1.37 9.65
N THR A 396 12.92 -1.44 10.25
CA THR A 396 13.46 -2.72 10.77
C THR A 396 12.51 -3.31 11.81
N ALA A 397 11.97 -2.48 12.73
CA ALA A 397 11.00 -2.94 13.73
C ALA A 397 9.74 -3.53 13.08
N ALA A 398 9.21 -2.88 12.04
CA ALA A 398 8.03 -3.35 11.33
C ALA A 398 8.27 -4.73 10.68
N TYR A 399 9.40 -4.95 10.03
CA TYR A 399 9.76 -6.27 9.49
C TYR A 399 9.99 -7.30 10.58
N VAL A 400 10.68 -6.96 11.67
CA VAL A 400 10.90 -7.86 12.82
C VAL A 400 9.58 -8.33 13.42
N VAL A 401 8.66 -7.40 13.70
CA VAL A 401 7.32 -7.71 14.21
C VAL A 401 6.53 -8.58 13.23
N ALA A 402 6.54 -8.24 11.95
CA ALA A 402 5.85 -8.98 10.91
C ALA A 402 6.38 -10.41 10.75
N LEU A 403 7.71 -10.58 10.68
CA LEU A 403 8.35 -11.89 10.58
C LEU A 403 7.99 -12.78 11.76
N GLN A 404 8.05 -12.27 12.99
CA GLN A 404 7.69 -13.02 14.19
C GLN A 404 6.24 -13.45 14.19
N ARG A 405 5.31 -12.58 13.76
CA ARG A 405 3.89 -12.90 13.66
C ARG A 405 3.62 -14.02 12.66
N VAL A 406 4.31 -14.00 11.51
CA VAL A 406 4.20 -15.06 10.49
C VAL A 406 4.80 -16.37 11.01
N MET A 407 5.98 -16.32 11.63
CA MET A 407 6.62 -17.50 12.21
C MET A 407 5.74 -18.15 13.30
N ASN A 408 5.26 -17.34 14.25
CA ASN A 408 4.40 -17.85 15.33
C ASN A 408 3.14 -18.52 14.79
N ALA A 409 2.50 -17.99 13.76
CA ALA A 409 1.33 -18.58 13.16
C ALA A 409 1.64 -19.93 12.50
N GLY A 410 2.75 -20.04 11.78
CA GLY A 410 3.20 -21.27 11.13
C GLY A 410 3.61 -22.34 12.15
N GLU A 411 4.33 -21.99 13.21
CA GLU A 411 4.73 -22.91 14.28
C GLU A 411 3.51 -23.49 15.02
N GLN A 412 2.56 -22.65 15.41
CA GLN A 412 1.36 -23.10 16.10
C GLN A 412 0.47 -23.99 15.22
N SER A 413 0.46 -23.77 13.91
CA SER A 413 -0.22 -24.62 12.94
C SER A 413 0.48 -25.95 12.68
N GLY A 414 1.73 -26.13 13.14
CA GLY A 414 2.57 -27.28 12.84
C GLY A 414 3.00 -27.35 11.36
N THR A 415 2.91 -26.25 10.63
CA THR A 415 3.31 -26.16 9.22
C THR A 415 4.81 -25.86 9.04
N TRP A 416 5.47 -25.48 10.11
CA TRP A 416 6.91 -25.18 10.15
C TRP A 416 7.70 -26.38 10.63
N PRO A 417 8.83 -26.69 9.97
CA PRO A 417 9.71 -27.78 10.38
C PRO A 417 10.48 -27.48 11.67
#